data_3e2245293d3d8e30ede7b115c2539009
#
_entry.id   3e2245293d3d8e30ede7b115c2539009
#
_cell.length_a   1.000
_cell.length_b   1.000
_cell.length_c   1.000
_cell.angle_alpha   90.00
_cell.angle_beta   90.00
_cell.angle_gamma   90.00
#
_symmetry.space_group_name_H-M   'P 1'
#
loop_
_entity.id
_entity.type
_entity.pdbx_description
1 polymer ?
#
loop_
_entity_poly.entity_id
_entity_poly.type
_entity_poly.pdbx_seq_one_letter_code
_entity_poly.pdbx_strand_id
1 'polypeptide(L)'
;MTGPNSSRRGYDGKLFDVVIEDWEGREREIVDHPGSTAIVALHDGAVVLVRQLREPARKPLLELPAGTLEDGEEPLASAQRELAEEVGLYGGRWRRLGGFWTSPGFLREYMHVFLAEDLEAGEADTEDDEDVEVVRWAVAEIAGRIDELEDAKTIAGLLLYLRSA
;
A
#
# COMPACT_ATOMS: atom_id res chain seq x y z
N MET A 1 -3.21 2.86 -27.40
CA MET A 1 -2.22 3.93 -27.14
C MET A 1 -0.86 3.36 -27.47
N THR A 2 -0.06 4.08 -28.22
CA THR A 2 1.34 3.74 -28.48
C THR A 2 2.14 4.02 -27.21
N GLY A 3 3.16 3.25 -26.91
CA GLY A 3 4.10 3.52 -25.82
C GLY A 3 5.01 4.72 -26.12
N PRO A 4 5.99 5.01 -25.24
CA PRO A 4 6.97 6.05 -25.49
C PRO A 4 7.84 5.71 -26.72
N ASN A 5 8.31 6.73 -27.41
CA ASN A 5 9.21 6.57 -28.56
C ASN A 5 10.59 6.03 -28.13
N SER A 6 11.03 6.45 -26.95
CA SER A 6 12.28 5.99 -26.31
C SER A 6 12.17 6.14 -24.80
N SER A 7 12.99 5.38 -24.08
CA SER A 7 13.14 5.45 -22.62
C SER A 7 14.61 5.35 -22.25
N ARG A 8 15.05 6.11 -21.28
CA ARG A 8 16.38 6.04 -20.67
C ARG A 8 16.30 6.21 -19.17
N ARG A 9 17.21 5.58 -18.43
CA ARG A 9 17.30 5.76 -16.99
C ARG A 9 17.86 7.14 -16.68
N GLY A 10 17.18 7.90 -15.82
CA GLY A 10 17.60 9.22 -15.33
C GLY A 10 18.24 9.14 -13.95
N TYR A 11 17.74 8.25 -13.09
CA TYR A 11 18.28 7.99 -11.74
C TYR A 11 18.13 6.49 -11.44
N ASP A 12 19.13 5.93 -10.77
CA ASP A 12 19.20 4.52 -10.34
C ASP A 12 19.26 4.51 -8.81
N GLY A 13 18.12 4.31 -8.15
CA GLY A 13 17.99 4.36 -6.69
C GLY A 13 17.86 2.98 -6.05
N LYS A 14 17.86 2.94 -4.72
CA LYS A 14 17.60 1.71 -3.98
C LYS A 14 16.11 1.38 -3.87
N LEU A 15 15.26 2.40 -3.73
CA LEU A 15 13.82 2.25 -3.52
C LEU A 15 13.03 2.40 -4.84
N PHE A 16 13.49 3.23 -5.75
CA PHE A 16 12.85 3.49 -7.02
C PHE A 16 13.84 4.02 -8.05
N ASP A 17 13.50 3.85 -9.29
CA ASP A 17 14.20 4.44 -10.42
C ASP A 17 13.44 5.66 -10.95
N VAL A 18 14.15 6.57 -11.61
CA VAL A 18 13.52 7.58 -12.45
C VAL A 18 13.87 7.29 -13.90
N VAL A 19 12.87 7.09 -14.72
CA VAL A 19 13.03 6.94 -16.17
C VAL A 19 12.58 8.22 -16.87
N ILE A 20 13.29 8.55 -17.95
CA ILE A 20 12.95 9.68 -18.83
C ILE A 20 12.45 9.09 -20.15
N GLU A 21 11.20 9.31 -20.46
CA GLU A 21 10.51 8.79 -21.63
C GLU A 21 10.17 9.90 -22.61
N ASP A 22 10.43 9.67 -23.91
CA ASP A 22 9.95 10.57 -24.98
C ASP A 22 8.54 10.15 -25.44
N TRP A 23 7.61 11.04 -25.24
CA TRP A 23 6.23 10.92 -25.70
C TRP A 23 5.96 11.99 -26.78
N GLU A 24 6.06 11.60 -28.05
CA GLU A 24 5.82 12.50 -29.21
C GLU A 24 6.67 13.78 -29.18
N GLY A 25 7.97 13.67 -28.85
CA GLY A 25 8.90 14.78 -28.76
C GLY A 25 8.84 15.57 -27.44
N ARG A 26 8.19 15.03 -26.44
CA ARG A 26 8.11 15.60 -25.08
C ARG A 26 8.73 14.64 -24.07
N GLU A 27 9.79 15.06 -23.40
CA GLU A 27 10.34 14.27 -22.29
C GLU A 27 9.40 14.29 -21.08
N ARG A 28 9.28 13.11 -20.43
CA ARG A 28 8.55 12.89 -19.20
C ARG A 28 9.46 12.21 -18.20
N GLU A 29 9.59 12.79 -17.03
CA GLU A 29 10.26 12.16 -15.89
C GLU A 29 9.23 11.33 -15.13
N ILE A 30 9.50 10.03 -14.99
CA ILE A 30 8.58 9.06 -14.39
C ILE A 30 9.34 8.33 -13.29
N VAL A 31 8.81 8.37 -12.07
CA VAL A 31 9.25 7.48 -11.00
C VAL A 31 8.74 6.07 -11.33
N ASP A 32 9.67 5.15 -11.58
CA ASP A 32 9.34 3.76 -11.90
C ASP A 32 9.26 2.94 -10.60
N HIS A 33 8.11 2.31 -10.40
CA HIS A 33 7.77 1.59 -9.17
C HIS A 33 7.05 0.28 -9.52
N PRO A 34 7.39 -0.85 -8.89
CA PRO A 34 6.80 -2.16 -9.24
C PRO A 34 5.30 -2.26 -8.92
N GLY A 35 4.78 -1.39 -8.09
CA GLY A 35 3.44 -1.44 -7.53
C GLY A 35 3.46 -1.81 -6.05
N SER A 36 2.29 -1.74 -5.42
CA SER A 36 2.15 -1.97 -3.98
C SER A 36 0.82 -2.64 -3.64
N THR A 37 0.75 -3.20 -2.44
CA THR A 37 -0.48 -3.72 -1.84
C THR A 37 -0.84 -2.95 -0.58
N ALA A 38 -2.14 -2.83 -0.30
CA ALA A 38 -2.67 -2.33 0.96
C ALA A 38 -3.79 -3.26 1.45
N ILE A 39 -3.84 -3.50 2.76
CA ILE A 39 -4.68 -4.53 3.34
C ILE A 39 -5.66 -3.91 4.35
N VAL A 40 -6.96 -4.03 4.09
CA VAL A 40 -8.00 -3.83 5.10
C VAL A 40 -8.11 -5.14 5.88
N ALA A 41 -7.33 -5.27 6.94
CA ALA A 41 -7.30 -6.46 7.79
C ALA A 41 -8.32 -6.32 8.92
N LEU A 42 -9.28 -7.22 9.00
CA LEU A 42 -10.26 -7.28 10.08
C LEU A 42 -9.91 -8.41 11.04
N HIS A 43 -9.68 -8.06 12.30
CA HIS A 43 -9.36 -9.01 13.36
C HIS A 43 -10.01 -8.57 14.68
N ASP A 44 -10.71 -9.48 15.36
CA ASP A 44 -11.38 -9.24 16.65
C ASP A 44 -12.34 -8.04 16.64
N GLY A 45 -13.10 -7.85 15.55
CA GLY A 45 -14.08 -6.76 15.41
C GLY A 45 -13.48 -5.39 15.15
N ALA A 46 -12.18 -5.32 14.86
CA ALA A 46 -11.46 -4.10 14.56
C ALA A 46 -10.78 -4.16 13.19
N VAL A 47 -10.59 -3.03 12.54
CA VAL A 47 -9.61 -2.86 11.46
C VAL A 47 -8.24 -2.64 12.07
N VAL A 48 -7.24 -3.36 11.54
CA VAL A 48 -5.85 -3.24 11.96
C VAL A 48 -5.18 -2.17 11.11
N LEU A 49 -4.55 -1.22 11.78
CA LEU A 49 -3.79 -0.13 11.21
C LEU A 49 -2.38 -0.15 11.78
N VAL A 50 -1.47 0.51 11.11
CA VAL A 50 -0.08 0.70 11.56
C VAL A 50 0.22 2.19 11.65
N ARG A 51 1.00 2.58 12.66
CA ARG A 51 1.54 3.94 12.78
C ARG A 51 3.02 3.88 12.49
N GLN A 52 3.45 4.57 11.45
CA GLN A 52 4.84 4.56 10.98
C GLN A 52 5.32 5.96 10.65
N LEU A 53 6.59 6.26 11.00
CA LEU A 53 7.23 7.51 10.58
C LEU A 53 7.39 7.51 9.05
N ARG A 54 6.89 8.56 8.42
CA ARG A 54 7.13 8.81 6.99
C ARG A 54 7.99 10.06 6.83
N GLU A 55 9.27 9.87 6.55
CA GLU A 55 10.25 10.94 6.43
C GLU A 55 9.83 12.03 5.42
N PRO A 56 9.25 11.69 4.25
CA PRO A 56 8.76 12.72 3.32
C PRO A 56 7.65 13.58 3.93
N ALA A 57 6.79 13.01 4.77
CA ALA A 57 5.75 13.73 5.49
C ALA A 57 6.27 14.41 6.78
N ARG A 58 7.47 14.02 7.26
CA ARG A 58 8.13 14.49 8.49
C ARG A 58 7.32 14.28 9.76
N LYS A 59 6.50 13.23 9.76
CA LYS A 59 5.66 12.84 10.91
C LYS A 59 5.21 11.39 10.78
N PRO A 60 4.79 10.76 11.90
CA PRO A 60 4.09 9.49 11.84
C PRO A 60 2.72 9.65 11.13
N LEU A 61 2.40 8.69 10.27
CA LEU A 61 1.08 8.56 9.67
C LEU A 61 0.40 7.29 10.19
N LEU A 62 -0.93 7.30 10.21
CA LEU A 62 -1.75 6.13 10.50
C LEU A 62 -2.19 5.54 9.16
N GLU A 63 -1.81 4.28 8.93
CA GLU A 63 -1.89 3.65 7.62
C GLU A 63 -2.52 2.25 7.69
N LEU A 64 -3.06 1.76 6.58
CA LEU A 64 -3.29 0.33 6.39
C LEU A 64 -1.95 -0.38 6.27
N PRO A 65 -1.80 -1.62 6.77
CA PRO A 65 -0.67 -2.48 6.44
C PRO A 65 -0.47 -2.52 4.93
N ALA A 66 0.75 -2.31 4.47
CA ALA A 66 1.00 -2.12 3.04
C ALA A 66 2.48 -2.27 2.69
N GLY A 67 2.78 -2.86 1.56
CA GLY A 67 4.16 -2.93 1.08
C GLY A 67 4.30 -2.99 -0.42
N THR A 68 5.55 -2.97 -0.85
CA THR A 68 5.95 -2.97 -2.25
C THR A 68 5.99 -4.39 -2.79
N LEU A 69 5.54 -4.57 -4.04
CA LEU A 69 5.67 -5.85 -4.74
C LEU A 69 7.15 -6.17 -5.01
N GLU A 70 7.57 -7.38 -4.69
CA GLU A 70 8.84 -7.92 -5.14
C GLU A 70 8.80 -8.28 -6.63
N ASP A 71 9.97 -8.48 -7.24
CA ASP A 71 10.06 -8.79 -8.67
C ASP A 71 9.36 -10.11 -9.02
N GLY A 72 8.32 -10.02 -9.83
CA GLY A 72 7.48 -11.15 -10.23
C GLY A 72 6.51 -11.66 -9.16
N GLU A 73 6.37 -10.97 -8.04
CA GLU A 73 5.45 -11.33 -6.97
C GLU A 73 3.99 -11.06 -7.36
N GLU A 74 3.11 -12.03 -7.07
CA GLU A 74 1.67 -11.85 -7.25
C GLU A 74 1.11 -10.93 -6.14
N PRO A 75 0.24 -9.95 -6.46
CA PRO A 75 -0.24 -8.97 -5.48
C PRO A 75 -0.89 -9.57 -4.22
N LEU A 76 -1.56 -10.72 -4.32
CA LEU A 76 -2.15 -11.38 -3.15
C LEU A 76 -1.06 -11.99 -2.26
N ALA A 77 -0.02 -12.56 -2.84
CA ALA A 77 1.10 -13.13 -2.08
C ALA A 77 1.84 -12.01 -1.32
N SER A 78 2.12 -10.89 -1.98
CA SER A 78 2.67 -9.70 -1.34
C SER A 78 1.81 -9.22 -0.17
N ALA A 79 0.49 -9.09 -0.36
CA ALA A 79 -0.41 -8.66 0.70
C ALA A 79 -0.40 -9.61 1.92
N GLN A 80 -0.26 -10.92 1.69
CA GLN A 80 -0.17 -11.91 2.77
C GLN A 80 1.17 -11.83 3.51
N ARG A 81 2.27 -11.65 2.79
CA ARG A 81 3.61 -11.47 3.34
C ARG A 81 3.66 -10.21 4.21
N GLU A 82 3.29 -9.06 3.67
CA GLU A 82 3.32 -7.78 4.37
C GLU A 82 2.46 -7.78 5.64
N LEU A 83 1.27 -8.38 5.59
CA LEU A 83 0.41 -8.49 6.77
C LEU A 83 1.04 -9.35 7.87
N ALA A 84 1.74 -10.41 7.49
CA ALA A 84 2.45 -11.28 8.43
C ALA A 84 3.66 -10.56 9.05
N GLU A 85 4.45 -9.89 8.23
CA GLU A 85 5.66 -9.17 8.63
C GLU A 85 5.34 -7.98 9.54
N GLU A 86 4.48 -7.06 9.12
CA GLU A 86 4.19 -5.83 9.87
C GLU A 86 3.35 -6.05 11.14
N VAL A 87 2.39 -6.99 11.13
CA VAL A 87 1.41 -7.08 12.23
C VAL A 87 1.19 -8.49 12.79
N GLY A 88 1.88 -9.50 12.27
CA GLY A 88 1.78 -10.87 12.76
C GLY A 88 0.41 -11.50 12.59
N LEU A 89 -0.31 -11.19 11.50
CA LEU A 89 -1.59 -11.78 11.18
C LEU A 89 -1.49 -12.65 9.94
N TYR A 90 -2.08 -13.84 10.00
CA TYR A 90 -1.90 -14.91 9.02
C TYR A 90 -3.22 -15.54 8.55
N GLY A 91 -3.16 -16.30 7.46
CA GLY A 91 -4.27 -17.12 6.98
C GLY A 91 -5.48 -16.30 6.53
N GLY A 92 -6.67 -16.77 6.93
CA GLY A 92 -7.92 -16.07 6.69
C GLY A 92 -8.48 -16.17 5.27
N ARG A 93 -9.53 -15.39 5.05
CA ARG A 93 -10.20 -15.24 3.76
C ARG A 93 -9.85 -13.90 3.11
N TRP A 94 -9.46 -13.95 1.86
CA TRP A 94 -8.98 -12.79 1.13
C TRP A 94 -9.90 -12.44 -0.03
N ARG A 95 -10.16 -11.16 -0.22
CA ARG A 95 -10.94 -10.62 -1.34
C ARG A 95 -10.34 -9.32 -1.84
N ARG A 96 -10.15 -9.21 -3.15
CA ARG A 96 -9.73 -7.95 -3.75
C ARG A 96 -10.86 -6.92 -3.67
N LEU A 97 -10.60 -5.76 -3.08
CA LEU A 97 -11.54 -4.63 -3.02
C LEU A 97 -11.47 -3.75 -4.26
N GLY A 98 -10.27 -3.61 -4.82
CA GLY A 98 -10.04 -2.76 -5.99
C GLY A 98 -8.57 -2.45 -6.19
N GLY A 99 -8.31 -1.34 -6.83
CA GLY A 99 -6.97 -0.80 -7.00
C GLY A 99 -7.02 0.53 -7.75
N PHE A 100 -5.94 1.29 -7.64
CA PHE A 100 -5.83 2.63 -8.22
C PHE A 100 -4.38 3.02 -8.45
N TRP A 101 -4.17 3.97 -9.34
CA TRP A 101 -2.88 4.65 -9.48
C TRP A 101 -2.73 5.68 -8.38
N THR A 102 -1.62 5.68 -7.65
CA THR A 102 -1.42 6.56 -6.50
C THR A 102 -1.15 8.01 -6.91
N SER A 103 -0.28 8.22 -7.89
CA SER A 103 0.04 9.55 -8.41
C SER A 103 0.40 9.51 -9.91
N PRO A 104 -0.56 9.20 -10.81
CA PRO A 104 -0.29 8.84 -12.20
C PRO A 104 0.25 9.97 -13.07
N GLY A 105 0.40 11.17 -12.52
CA GLY A 105 1.01 12.31 -13.21
C GLY A 105 2.52 12.19 -13.39
N PHE A 106 3.20 11.41 -12.52
CA PHE A 106 4.65 11.24 -12.55
C PHE A 106 5.14 9.92 -11.94
N LEU A 107 4.28 9.17 -11.25
CA LEU A 107 4.63 7.94 -10.55
C LEU A 107 3.90 6.75 -11.20
N ARG A 108 4.65 5.71 -11.51
CA ARG A 108 4.14 4.43 -12.05
C ARG A 108 3.93 3.44 -10.91
N GLU A 109 3.11 3.82 -9.94
CA GLU A 109 2.71 2.94 -8.84
C GLU A 109 1.23 2.60 -8.95
N TYR A 110 0.92 1.32 -9.09
CA TYR A 110 -0.45 0.81 -8.98
C TYR A 110 -0.63 0.14 -7.62
N MET A 111 -1.60 0.61 -6.84
CA MET A 111 -1.97 0.07 -5.53
C MET A 111 -3.05 -0.99 -5.66
N HIS A 112 -2.78 -2.20 -5.20
CA HIS A 112 -3.75 -3.28 -5.07
C HIS A 112 -4.34 -3.29 -3.66
N VAL A 113 -5.67 -3.26 -3.53
CA VAL A 113 -6.33 -3.24 -2.22
C VAL A 113 -7.06 -4.53 -1.97
N PHE A 114 -6.76 -5.17 -0.83
CA PHE A 114 -7.40 -6.41 -0.38
C PHE A 114 -8.13 -6.23 0.94
N LEU A 115 -9.19 -7.01 1.13
CA LEU A 115 -9.81 -7.30 2.42
C LEU A 115 -9.32 -8.65 2.89
N ALA A 116 -8.92 -8.72 4.17
CA ALA A 116 -8.56 -9.96 4.86
C ALA A 116 -9.41 -10.11 6.13
N GLU A 117 -10.04 -11.26 6.29
CA GLU A 117 -10.94 -11.60 7.39
C GLU A 117 -10.62 -12.99 7.94
N ASP A 118 -11.09 -13.31 9.14
CA ASP A 118 -10.87 -14.60 9.82
C ASP A 118 -9.36 -14.93 9.97
N LEU A 119 -8.59 -13.91 10.29
CA LEU A 119 -7.14 -13.98 10.46
C LEU A 119 -6.76 -14.61 11.80
N GLU A 120 -5.62 -15.30 11.82
CA GLU A 120 -5.00 -15.88 13.00
C GLU A 120 -3.81 -15.05 13.44
N ALA A 121 -3.69 -14.78 14.74
CA ALA A 121 -2.55 -14.07 15.28
C ALA A 121 -1.34 -15.00 15.46
N GLY A 122 -0.16 -14.51 15.12
CA GLY A 122 1.15 -15.16 15.29
C GLY A 122 2.22 -14.13 15.68
N GLU A 123 3.47 -14.50 15.54
CA GLU A 123 4.59 -13.58 15.76
C GLU A 123 4.78 -12.71 14.51
N ALA A 124 4.94 -11.40 14.68
CA ALA A 124 5.35 -10.52 13.60
C ALA A 124 6.84 -10.74 13.31
N ASP A 125 7.21 -10.70 12.04
CA ASP A 125 8.62 -10.83 11.60
C ASP A 125 9.06 -9.49 11.00
N THR A 126 8.94 -8.43 11.82
CA THR A 126 9.31 -7.07 11.42
C THR A 126 10.81 -6.97 11.17
N GLU A 127 11.20 -6.31 10.11
CA GLU A 127 12.61 -5.99 9.87
C GLU A 127 13.16 -5.09 10.98
N ASP A 128 14.45 -5.26 11.34
CA ASP A 128 15.11 -4.58 12.49
C ASP A 128 15.06 -3.03 12.44
N ASP A 129 14.71 -2.44 11.30
CA ASP A 129 14.64 -1.00 11.05
C ASP A 129 13.17 -0.47 10.89
N GLU A 130 12.16 -1.32 10.99
CA GLU A 130 10.75 -0.93 10.96
C GLU A 130 10.18 -0.69 12.37
N ASP A 131 10.11 0.59 12.77
CA ASP A 131 9.43 1.02 14.00
C ASP A 131 7.92 1.21 13.71
N VAL A 132 7.18 0.10 13.72
CA VAL A 132 5.75 0.05 13.40
C VAL A 132 4.93 -0.17 14.67
N GLU A 133 4.04 0.77 14.99
CA GLU A 133 3.06 0.64 16.08
C GLU A 133 1.73 0.13 15.54
N VAL A 134 1.25 -1.03 16.01
CA VAL A 134 -0.06 -1.55 15.64
C VAL A 134 -1.18 -0.79 16.36
N VAL A 135 -2.12 -0.24 15.59
CA VAL A 135 -3.30 0.50 16.06
C VAL A 135 -4.57 -0.22 15.62
N ARG A 136 -5.59 -0.25 16.45
CA ARG A 136 -6.87 -0.91 16.14
C ARG A 136 -8.02 0.06 16.29
N TRP A 137 -8.88 0.15 15.27
CA TRP A 137 -10.14 0.86 15.33
C TRP A 137 -11.30 -0.12 15.24
N ALA A 138 -12.30 0.02 16.09
CA ALA A 138 -13.51 -0.76 15.93
C ALA A 138 -14.12 -0.53 14.53
N VAL A 139 -14.56 -1.59 13.87
CA VAL A 139 -15.11 -1.49 12.50
C VAL A 139 -16.23 -0.45 12.42
N ALA A 140 -17.07 -0.34 13.48
CA ALA A 140 -18.16 0.61 13.54
C ALA A 140 -17.69 2.09 13.59
N GLU A 141 -16.45 2.36 13.96
CA GLU A 141 -15.91 3.72 14.07
C GLU A 141 -15.29 4.22 12.75
N ILE A 142 -14.96 3.32 11.81
CA ILE A 142 -14.22 3.67 10.58
C ILE A 142 -14.86 4.85 9.87
N ALA A 143 -16.17 4.79 9.61
CA ALA A 143 -16.87 5.82 8.84
C ALA A 143 -16.82 7.21 9.48
N GLY A 144 -16.82 7.26 10.84
CA GLY A 144 -16.78 8.52 11.59
C GLY A 144 -15.37 9.07 11.78
N ARG A 145 -14.34 8.29 11.46
CA ARG A 145 -12.93 8.64 11.72
C ARG A 145 -12.08 8.82 10.45
N ILE A 146 -12.68 8.70 9.28
CA ILE A 146 -11.96 8.86 8.00
C ILE A 146 -11.22 10.21 7.92
N ASP A 147 -11.81 11.27 8.45
CA ASP A 147 -11.22 12.62 8.44
C ASP A 147 -10.00 12.78 9.37
N GLU A 148 -9.70 11.79 10.21
CA GLU A 148 -8.49 11.76 11.04
C GLU A 148 -7.26 11.27 10.25
N LEU A 149 -7.48 10.71 9.06
CA LEU A 149 -6.43 10.09 8.24
C LEU A 149 -5.85 11.11 7.24
N GLU A 150 -4.56 10.96 6.98
CA GLU A 150 -3.83 11.80 6.02
C GLU A 150 -3.16 10.97 4.92
N ASP A 151 -3.11 9.65 5.07
CA ASP A 151 -2.56 8.76 4.07
C ASP A 151 -3.62 8.38 3.02
N ALA A 152 -3.34 8.70 1.76
CA ALA A 152 -4.28 8.52 0.66
C ALA A 152 -4.68 7.05 0.41
N LYS A 153 -3.72 6.10 0.53
CA LYS A 153 -4.02 4.67 0.32
C LYS A 153 -4.95 4.13 1.41
N THR A 154 -4.77 4.59 2.65
CA THR A 154 -5.60 4.22 3.79
C THR A 154 -7.01 4.74 3.64
N ILE A 155 -7.16 6.03 3.32
CA ILE A 155 -8.48 6.64 3.06
C ILE A 155 -9.19 5.89 1.91
N ALA A 156 -8.51 5.68 0.78
CA ALA A 156 -9.08 5.00 -0.37
C ALA A 156 -9.45 3.54 -0.06
N GLY A 157 -8.57 2.81 0.63
CA GLY A 157 -8.80 1.42 1.02
C GLY A 157 -10.00 1.24 1.95
N LEU A 158 -10.10 2.07 2.99
CA LEU A 158 -11.23 2.04 3.91
C LEU A 158 -12.55 2.48 3.25
N LEU A 159 -12.53 3.44 2.34
CA LEU A 159 -13.73 3.82 1.57
C LEU A 159 -14.16 2.70 0.62
N LEU A 160 -13.23 1.98 -0.02
CA LEU A 160 -13.54 0.79 -0.82
C LEU A 160 -14.18 -0.31 0.04
N TYR A 161 -13.68 -0.53 1.25
CA TYR A 161 -14.26 -1.46 2.21
C TYR A 161 -15.69 -1.05 2.59
N LEU A 162 -15.88 0.17 3.08
CA LEU A 162 -17.20 0.67 3.51
C LEU A 162 -18.27 0.59 2.39
N ARG A 163 -17.85 0.74 1.13
CA ARG A 163 -18.74 0.60 -0.03
C ARG A 163 -19.07 -0.85 -0.38
N SER A 164 -18.28 -1.80 0.08
CA SER A 164 -18.40 -3.23 -0.23
C SER A 164 -19.07 -4.05 0.88
N ALA A 165 -19.26 -3.46 2.06
CA ALA A 165 -19.87 -4.05 3.25
C ALA A 165 -21.40 -4.10 3.20
#